data_d063bd9d0b012dac66f1dcea7ac8922b
#
_entry.id   d063bd9d0b012dac66f1dcea7ac8922b
#
_cell.length_a   1.000
_cell.length_b   1.000
_cell.length_c   1.000
_cell.angle_alpha   90.00
_cell.angle_beta   90.00
_cell.angle_gamma   90.00
#
_symmetry.space_group_name_H-M   'P 1'
#
loop_
_entity.id
_entity.type
_entity.pdbx_description
1 polymer ?
#
loop_
_entity_poly.entity_id
_entity_poly.type
_entity_poly.pdbx_seq_one_letter_code
_entity_poly.pdbx_strand_id
1 'polypeptide(L)'
;MTDSNDWRVTISLADQAHVEQAQQSISEQEVEQDVRQRLGRNIVVGAGDSQIYLYAGTELAATEAERTARDVLGQRGIEAEFALHRWHPVEEEWQSPDVAMPHTEAERQAEHQRLEDAETADSVAAGTALWQARVELESHRDAVALAHKLQGEGYPVVRRWRFLIVGANNDDDAQLLAERIRQEAPPGSQVYAEPADVRLPYIAF
;
A
#
# COMPACT_ATOMS: atom_id res chain seq x y z
N MET A 1 11.68 18.10 -7.86
CA MET A 1 11.40 16.75 -8.39
C MET A 1 12.07 15.81 -7.42
N THR A 2 11.30 15.20 -6.55
CA THR A 2 11.77 14.19 -5.61
C THR A 2 12.05 12.94 -6.42
N ASP A 3 13.30 12.45 -6.36
CA ASP A 3 13.65 11.11 -6.85
C ASP A 3 12.79 10.12 -6.04
N SER A 4 11.66 9.71 -6.61
CA SER A 4 10.86 8.65 -6.05
C SER A 4 11.60 7.34 -6.33
N ASN A 5 11.68 6.47 -5.34
CA ASN A 5 12.21 5.11 -5.50
C ASN A 5 11.17 4.25 -6.22
N ASP A 6 10.92 4.55 -7.49
CA ASP A 6 9.83 3.96 -8.27
C ASP A 6 10.15 2.56 -8.83
N TRP A 7 11.34 2.05 -8.54
CA TRP A 7 11.79 0.73 -8.97
C TRP A 7 12.21 -0.15 -7.79
N ARG A 8 11.86 -1.41 -7.84
CA ARG A 8 12.17 -2.38 -6.80
C ARG A 8 12.58 -3.72 -7.42
N VAL A 9 13.71 -4.26 -6.97
CA VAL A 9 14.05 -5.66 -7.19
C VAL A 9 13.61 -6.45 -5.97
N THR A 10 12.78 -7.46 -6.19
CA THR A 10 12.41 -8.44 -5.17
C THR A 10 13.30 -9.67 -5.33
N ILE A 11 13.96 -10.07 -4.27
CA ILE A 11 14.82 -11.26 -4.20
C ILE A 11 14.12 -12.26 -3.27
N SER A 12 13.61 -13.34 -3.81
CA SER A 12 12.93 -14.42 -3.06
C SER A 12 13.89 -15.56 -2.76
N LEU A 13 13.94 -15.97 -1.50
CA LEU A 13 14.83 -16.99 -0.98
C LEU A 13 14.03 -18.16 -0.40
N ALA A 14 14.66 -19.34 -0.28
CA ALA A 14 13.97 -20.56 0.13
C ALA A 14 13.48 -20.53 1.58
N ASP A 15 14.20 -19.84 2.47
CA ASP A 15 13.85 -19.72 3.88
C ASP A 15 14.47 -18.46 4.54
N GLN A 16 14.03 -18.15 5.77
CA GLN A 16 14.47 -16.96 6.51
C GLN A 16 15.95 -16.99 6.89
N ALA A 17 16.54 -18.15 7.11
CA ALA A 17 17.97 -18.25 7.41
C ALA A 17 18.83 -17.81 6.20
N HIS A 18 18.38 -18.14 4.99
CA HIS A 18 19.01 -17.66 3.75
C HIS A 18 18.78 -16.15 3.55
N VAL A 19 17.65 -15.58 3.99
CA VAL A 19 17.41 -14.12 3.94
C VAL A 19 18.43 -13.37 4.77
N GLU A 20 18.65 -13.76 6.02
CA GLU A 20 19.63 -13.14 6.92
C GLU A 20 21.05 -13.22 6.34
N GLN A 21 21.44 -14.39 5.83
CA GLN A 21 22.75 -14.60 5.21
C GLN A 21 22.91 -13.78 3.92
N ALA A 22 21.88 -13.70 3.08
CA ALA A 22 21.88 -12.93 1.85
C ALA A 22 21.92 -11.43 2.13
N GLN A 23 21.12 -10.94 3.09
CA GLN A 23 21.11 -9.55 3.52
C GLN A 23 22.47 -9.11 4.06
N GLN A 24 23.10 -9.94 4.90
CA GLN A 24 24.44 -9.70 5.39
C GLN A 24 25.45 -9.64 4.23
N SER A 25 25.35 -10.56 3.26
CA SER A 25 26.21 -10.61 2.09
C SER A 25 26.09 -9.39 1.18
N ILE A 26 24.87 -8.87 1.00
CA ILE A 26 24.60 -7.67 0.22
C ILE A 26 25.05 -6.40 0.97
N SER A 27 24.98 -6.43 2.30
CA SER A 27 25.36 -5.29 3.17
C SER A 27 26.84 -5.28 3.57
N GLU A 28 27.63 -6.25 3.14
CA GLU A 28 29.08 -6.26 3.42
C GLU A 28 29.77 -5.05 2.77
N GLN A 29 30.76 -4.53 3.48
CA GLN A 29 31.40 -3.26 3.20
C GLN A 29 32.00 -3.15 1.77
N GLU A 30 32.47 -4.26 1.20
CA GLU A 30 33.02 -4.31 -0.16
C GLU A 30 31.91 -4.23 -1.22
N VAL A 31 30.78 -4.92 -0.99
CA VAL A 31 29.62 -4.90 -1.87
C VAL A 31 28.89 -3.56 -1.76
N GLU A 32 28.76 -3.05 -0.55
CA GLU A 32 28.17 -1.72 -0.29
C GLU A 32 28.95 -0.60 -0.98
N GLN A 33 30.29 -0.69 -1.00
CA GLN A 33 31.13 0.28 -1.71
C GLN A 33 31.01 0.14 -3.23
N ASP A 34 31.00 -1.07 -3.78
CA ASP A 34 30.86 -1.32 -5.21
C ASP A 34 29.45 -0.92 -5.72
N VAL A 35 28.41 -1.27 -4.94
CA VAL A 35 27.02 -0.87 -5.18
C VAL A 35 26.86 0.65 -5.08
N ARG A 36 27.40 1.29 -4.04
CA ARG A 36 27.35 2.75 -3.88
C ARG A 36 28.13 3.50 -4.96
N GLN A 37 29.24 2.95 -5.42
CA GLN A 37 30.07 3.56 -6.45
C GLN A 37 29.43 3.48 -7.84
N ARG A 38 28.70 2.39 -8.14
CA ARG A 38 28.03 2.16 -9.43
C ARG A 38 26.61 2.73 -9.48
N LEU A 39 25.88 2.70 -8.39
CA LEU A 39 24.43 2.96 -8.33
C LEU A 39 24.08 4.30 -7.66
N GLY A 40 25.07 5.05 -7.17
CA GLY A 40 24.79 6.28 -6.43
C GLY A 40 24.17 6.02 -5.04
N ARG A 41 23.73 7.10 -4.36
CA ARG A 41 23.38 7.09 -2.93
C ARG A 41 22.02 6.47 -2.57
N ASN A 42 21.26 5.88 -3.50
CA ASN A 42 19.82 5.64 -3.33
C ASN A 42 19.38 4.19 -3.50
N ILE A 43 20.14 3.20 -3.00
CA ILE A 43 19.59 1.86 -2.82
C ILE A 43 19.25 1.69 -1.35
N VAL A 44 17.96 1.49 -1.08
CA VAL A 44 17.47 1.12 0.25
C VAL A 44 17.23 -0.38 0.25
N VAL A 45 17.83 -1.09 1.19
CA VAL A 45 17.64 -2.53 1.37
C VAL A 45 16.59 -2.74 2.45
N GLY A 46 15.49 -3.38 2.10
CA GLY A 46 14.47 -3.86 3.02
C GLY A 46 14.48 -5.39 3.08
N ALA A 47 14.06 -5.98 4.19
CA ALA A 47 13.90 -7.43 4.33
C ALA A 47 12.53 -7.78 4.90
N GLY A 48 11.92 -8.83 4.36
CA GLY A 48 10.71 -9.49 4.86
C GLY A 48 11.00 -10.96 5.19
N ASP A 49 10.00 -11.75 5.51
CA ASP A 49 10.14 -13.12 6.04
C ASP A 49 10.97 -14.07 5.15
N SER A 50 10.87 -13.97 3.83
CA SER A 50 11.65 -14.76 2.86
C SER A 50 12.10 -13.94 1.65
N GLN A 51 12.11 -12.62 1.75
CA GLN A 51 12.41 -11.72 0.65
C GLN A 51 13.33 -10.58 1.07
N ILE A 52 14.15 -10.13 0.11
CA ILE A 52 14.94 -8.90 0.21
C ILE A 52 14.45 -7.97 -0.90
N TYR A 53 14.34 -6.70 -0.58
CA TYR A 53 13.92 -5.66 -1.50
C TYR A 53 15.02 -4.65 -1.71
N LEU A 54 15.35 -4.37 -2.98
CA LEU A 54 16.28 -3.31 -3.36
C LEU A 54 15.49 -2.23 -4.09
N TYR A 55 15.43 -1.05 -3.50
CA TYR A 55 14.70 0.10 -4.07
C TYR A 55 15.67 1.01 -4.81
N ALA A 56 15.30 1.45 -6.01
CA ALA A 56 16.10 2.31 -6.87
C ALA A 56 15.24 3.41 -7.52
N GLY A 57 15.85 4.57 -7.79
CA GLY A 57 15.15 5.68 -8.43
C GLY A 57 14.99 5.56 -9.94
N THR A 58 15.67 4.60 -10.58
CA THR A 58 15.60 4.37 -12.04
C THR A 58 15.68 2.90 -12.38
N GLU A 59 15.12 2.52 -13.54
CA GLU A 59 15.22 1.16 -14.08
C GLU A 59 16.66 0.69 -14.23
N LEU A 60 17.53 1.56 -14.75
CA LEU A 60 18.94 1.24 -14.92
C LEU A 60 19.61 0.90 -13.60
N ALA A 61 19.36 1.72 -12.55
CA ALA A 61 19.90 1.48 -11.22
C ALA A 61 19.36 0.19 -10.60
N ALA A 62 18.06 -0.11 -10.79
CA ALA A 62 17.45 -1.35 -10.33
C ALA A 62 18.05 -2.59 -11.03
N THR A 63 18.22 -2.53 -12.35
CA THR A 63 18.82 -3.62 -13.13
C THR A 63 20.27 -3.87 -12.74
N GLU A 64 21.05 -2.81 -12.49
CA GLU A 64 22.43 -2.95 -12.00
C GLU A 64 22.48 -3.51 -10.57
N ALA A 65 21.54 -3.10 -9.70
CA ALA A 65 21.39 -3.65 -8.35
C ALA A 65 21.07 -5.14 -8.41
N GLU A 66 20.13 -5.54 -9.27
CA GLU A 66 19.79 -6.94 -9.50
C GLU A 66 21.01 -7.75 -9.92
N ARG A 67 21.76 -7.27 -10.93
CA ARG A 67 22.96 -7.96 -11.40
C ARG A 67 24.00 -8.13 -10.30
N THR A 68 24.25 -7.04 -9.55
CA THR A 68 25.21 -7.07 -8.44
C THR A 68 24.80 -8.05 -7.34
N ALA A 69 23.51 -8.01 -6.94
CA ALA A 69 22.99 -8.94 -5.95
C ALA A 69 23.07 -10.40 -6.43
N ARG A 70 22.75 -10.66 -7.69
CA ARG A 70 22.84 -11.99 -8.32
C ARG A 70 24.28 -12.53 -8.30
N ASP A 71 25.26 -11.69 -8.63
CA ASP A 71 26.68 -12.05 -8.60
C ASP A 71 27.15 -12.36 -7.17
N VAL A 72 26.76 -11.54 -6.19
CA VAL A 72 27.15 -11.73 -4.78
C VAL A 72 26.55 -13.00 -4.20
N LEU A 73 25.26 -13.23 -4.40
CA LEU A 73 24.57 -14.43 -3.89
C LEU A 73 25.09 -15.69 -4.58
N GLY A 74 25.35 -15.63 -5.90
CA GLY A 74 25.92 -16.74 -6.65
C GLY A 74 27.32 -17.13 -6.18
N GLN A 75 28.20 -16.16 -5.85
CA GLN A 75 29.52 -16.44 -5.26
C GLN A 75 29.46 -17.14 -3.91
N ARG A 76 28.35 -16.97 -3.17
CA ARG A 76 28.13 -17.60 -1.87
C ARG A 76 27.29 -18.88 -1.94
N GLY A 77 26.90 -19.28 -3.15
CA GLY A 77 26.09 -20.49 -3.37
C GLY A 77 24.66 -20.35 -2.87
N ILE A 78 24.16 -19.10 -2.74
CA ILE A 78 22.77 -18.83 -2.33
C ILE A 78 21.92 -18.74 -3.60
N GLU A 79 20.97 -19.66 -3.73
CA GLU A 79 19.98 -19.63 -4.82
C GLU A 79 18.85 -18.68 -4.47
N ALA A 80 18.47 -17.83 -5.43
CA ALA A 80 17.41 -16.84 -5.28
C ALA A 80 16.69 -16.58 -6.59
N GLU A 81 15.40 -16.28 -6.50
CA GLU A 81 14.60 -15.76 -7.61
C GLU A 81 14.59 -14.24 -7.55
N PHE A 82 14.65 -13.60 -8.72
CA PHE A 82 14.69 -12.15 -8.85
C PHE A 82 13.53 -11.69 -9.71
N ALA A 83 12.83 -10.65 -9.25
CA ALA A 83 11.78 -10.00 -10.01
C ALA A 83 11.94 -8.47 -9.94
N LEU A 84 11.90 -7.83 -11.10
CA LEU A 84 11.91 -6.37 -11.22
C LEU A 84 10.47 -5.86 -11.20
N HIS A 85 10.23 -4.81 -10.43
CA HIS A 85 8.93 -4.17 -10.30
C HIS A 85 9.08 -2.65 -10.44
N ARG A 86 8.00 -2.03 -10.88
CA ARG A 86 7.84 -0.58 -10.95
C ARG A 86 6.63 -0.17 -10.13
N TRP A 87 6.73 0.94 -9.41
CA TRP A 87 5.61 1.50 -8.67
C TRP A 87 4.54 2.04 -9.62
N HIS A 88 3.31 1.58 -9.46
CA HIS A 88 2.17 2.07 -10.21
C HIS A 88 1.44 3.15 -9.39
N PRO A 89 1.45 4.44 -9.83
CA PRO A 89 1.02 5.55 -8.99
C PRO A 89 -0.50 5.64 -8.78
N VAL A 90 -1.30 5.00 -9.63
CA VAL A 90 -2.76 4.99 -9.52
C VAL A 90 -3.22 3.79 -8.70
N GLU A 91 -2.67 2.61 -8.97
CA GLU A 91 -3.03 1.38 -8.24
C GLU A 91 -2.27 1.25 -6.92
N GLU A 92 -1.32 2.15 -6.64
CA GLU A 92 -0.51 2.19 -5.42
C GLU A 92 0.14 0.84 -5.06
N GLU A 93 0.58 0.11 -6.10
CA GLU A 93 1.22 -1.20 -5.93
C GLU A 93 2.44 -1.40 -6.83
N TRP A 94 3.23 -2.43 -6.50
CA TRP A 94 4.41 -2.81 -7.25
C TRP A 94 4.03 -3.79 -8.37
N GLN A 95 4.11 -3.34 -9.62
CA GLN A 95 3.74 -4.11 -10.80
C GLN A 95 4.95 -4.49 -11.67
N SER A 96 4.73 -5.45 -12.58
CA SER A 96 5.72 -5.76 -13.62
C SER A 96 6.01 -4.53 -14.47
N PRO A 97 7.26 -4.30 -14.90
CA PRO A 97 7.60 -3.20 -15.82
C PRO A 97 6.83 -3.23 -17.14
N ASP A 98 6.30 -4.40 -17.54
CA ASP A 98 5.53 -4.57 -18.76
C ASP A 98 4.11 -4.01 -18.69
N VAL A 99 3.63 -3.66 -17.50
CA VAL A 99 2.31 -3.02 -17.34
C VAL A 99 2.39 -1.58 -17.84
N ALA A 100 1.41 -1.22 -18.66
CA ALA A 100 1.34 0.13 -19.21
C ALA A 100 1.11 1.16 -18.10
N MET A 101 1.82 2.27 -18.17
CA MET A 101 1.71 3.36 -17.20
C MET A 101 0.93 4.53 -17.79
N PRO A 102 0.08 5.20 -17.00
CA PRO A 102 -0.57 6.42 -17.43
C PRO A 102 0.46 7.56 -17.53
N HIS A 103 0.60 8.15 -18.71
CA HIS A 103 1.57 9.21 -18.97
C HIS A 103 0.97 10.62 -18.85
N THR A 104 -0.34 10.75 -18.99
CA THR A 104 -1.06 12.01 -18.93
C THR A 104 -1.99 12.06 -17.71
N GLU A 105 -2.35 13.27 -17.30
CA GLU A 105 -3.34 13.44 -16.21
C GLU A 105 -4.70 12.82 -16.57
N ALA A 106 -5.11 12.94 -17.83
CA ALA A 106 -6.37 12.34 -18.29
C ALA A 106 -6.34 10.80 -18.23
N GLU A 107 -5.18 10.18 -18.54
CA GLU A 107 -5.01 8.73 -18.41
C GLU A 107 -5.04 8.30 -16.94
N ARG A 108 -4.36 9.04 -16.05
CA ARG A 108 -4.40 8.78 -14.59
C ARG A 108 -5.82 8.85 -14.05
N GLN A 109 -6.57 9.89 -14.41
CA GLN A 109 -7.97 10.04 -13.99
C GLN A 109 -8.86 8.93 -14.53
N ALA A 110 -8.67 8.54 -15.80
CA ALA A 110 -9.46 7.46 -16.41
C ALA A 110 -9.14 6.09 -15.79
N GLU A 111 -7.91 5.87 -15.36
CA GLU A 111 -7.51 4.64 -14.69
C GLU A 111 -8.01 4.61 -13.26
N HIS A 112 -7.89 5.71 -12.52
CA HIS A 112 -8.45 5.87 -11.18
C HIS A 112 -9.95 5.62 -11.16
N GLN A 113 -10.70 6.21 -12.11
CA GLN A 113 -12.14 5.97 -12.22
C GLN A 113 -12.47 4.49 -12.46
N ARG A 114 -11.66 3.79 -13.28
CA ARG A 114 -11.85 2.35 -13.49
C ARG A 114 -11.60 1.53 -12.23
N LEU A 115 -10.63 1.94 -11.40
CA LEU A 115 -10.35 1.31 -10.12
C LEU A 115 -11.52 1.49 -9.16
N GLU A 116 -12.03 2.72 -9.00
CA GLU A 116 -13.22 3.03 -8.19
C GLU A 116 -14.45 2.22 -8.63
N ASP A 117 -14.70 2.16 -9.95
CA ASP A 117 -15.82 1.39 -10.52
C ASP A 117 -15.67 -0.11 -10.22
N ALA A 118 -14.44 -0.65 -10.29
CA ALA A 118 -14.14 -2.05 -9.99
C ALA A 118 -14.35 -2.37 -8.50
N GLU A 119 -13.83 -1.55 -7.59
CA GLU A 119 -14.03 -1.72 -6.15
C GLU A 119 -15.51 -1.63 -5.75
N THR A 120 -16.22 -0.69 -6.35
CA THR A 120 -17.67 -0.57 -6.16
C THR A 120 -18.41 -1.81 -6.66
N ALA A 121 -18.04 -2.33 -7.84
CA ALA A 121 -18.62 -3.55 -8.38
C ALA A 121 -18.33 -4.77 -7.48
N ASP A 122 -17.13 -4.85 -6.91
CA ASP A 122 -16.75 -5.90 -5.96
C ASP A 122 -17.57 -5.81 -4.66
N SER A 123 -17.78 -4.61 -4.12
CA SER A 123 -18.66 -4.38 -2.97
C SER A 123 -20.10 -4.82 -3.24
N VAL A 124 -20.62 -4.50 -4.43
CA VAL A 124 -21.96 -4.92 -4.88
C VAL A 124 -22.04 -6.44 -5.01
N ALA A 125 -21.05 -7.06 -5.65
CA ALA A 125 -20.99 -8.51 -5.83
C ALA A 125 -20.88 -9.28 -4.51
N ALA A 126 -20.11 -8.73 -3.55
CA ALA A 126 -19.98 -9.28 -2.21
C ALA A 126 -21.24 -9.03 -1.35
N GLY A 127 -22.09 -8.07 -1.71
CA GLY A 127 -23.22 -7.60 -0.91
C GLY A 127 -22.80 -6.92 0.40
N THR A 128 -21.53 -6.49 0.48
CA THR A 128 -20.94 -5.85 1.68
C THR A 128 -20.01 -4.72 1.26
N ALA A 129 -19.96 -3.67 2.09
CA ALA A 129 -18.94 -2.63 1.94
C ALA A 129 -17.55 -3.24 2.16
N LEU A 130 -16.64 -3.07 1.22
CA LEU A 130 -15.26 -3.55 1.30
C LEU A 130 -14.31 -2.52 1.88
N TRP A 131 -14.77 -1.27 2.02
CA TRP A 131 -14.05 -0.16 2.64
C TRP A 131 -14.83 0.41 3.82
N GLN A 132 -14.15 1.12 4.72
CA GLN A 132 -14.77 1.72 5.89
C GLN A 132 -14.09 3.00 6.35
N ALA A 133 -14.87 3.90 6.94
CA ALA A 133 -14.36 4.95 7.81
C ALA A 133 -14.44 4.49 9.27
N ARG A 134 -13.30 4.44 9.95
CA ARG A 134 -13.20 4.16 11.38
C ARG A 134 -13.08 5.45 12.15
N VAL A 135 -13.91 5.61 13.19
CA VAL A 135 -13.98 6.82 14.00
C VAL A 135 -13.78 6.46 15.46
N GLU A 136 -12.75 7.01 16.08
CA GLU A 136 -12.49 6.89 17.51
C GLU A 136 -12.87 8.20 18.20
N LEU A 137 -13.70 8.12 19.24
CA LEU A 137 -14.23 9.28 19.96
C LEU A 137 -13.82 9.22 21.44
N GLU A 138 -13.70 10.39 22.07
CA GLU A 138 -13.34 10.46 23.49
C GLU A 138 -14.47 10.01 24.42
N SER A 139 -15.73 10.15 24.01
CA SER A 139 -16.86 9.81 24.84
C SER A 139 -17.85 8.86 24.17
N HIS A 140 -18.50 8.01 24.98
CA HIS A 140 -19.60 7.18 24.55
C HIS A 140 -20.81 8.00 24.06
N ARG A 141 -21.07 9.15 24.69
CA ARG A 141 -22.19 10.04 24.32
C ARG A 141 -22.03 10.55 22.89
N ASP A 142 -20.82 10.98 22.54
CA ASP A 142 -20.53 11.51 21.20
C ASP A 142 -20.59 10.39 20.16
N ALA A 143 -20.14 9.17 20.52
CA ALA A 143 -20.29 8.00 19.64
C ALA A 143 -21.75 7.67 19.37
N VAL A 144 -22.64 7.78 20.38
CA VAL A 144 -24.08 7.59 20.18
C VAL A 144 -24.66 8.66 19.27
N ALA A 145 -24.33 9.93 19.52
CA ALA A 145 -24.87 11.06 18.75
C ALA A 145 -24.45 10.98 17.26
N LEU A 146 -23.16 10.75 17.01
CA LEU A 146 -22.64 10.64 15.65
C LEU A 146 -23.18 9.41 14.92
N ALA A 147 -23.28 8.25 15.60
CA ALA A 147 -23.89 7.05 15.01
C ALA A 147 -25.32 7.29 14.57
N HIS A 148 -26.16 7.92 15.42
CA HIS A 148 -27.54 8.25 15.08
C HIS A 148 -27.65 9.19 13.87
N LYS A 149 -26.75 10.17 13.79
CA LYS A 149 -26.69 11.09 12.67
C LYS A 149 -26.39 10.36 11.36
N LEU A 150 -25.30 9.59 11.32
CA LEU A 150 -24.86 8.85 10.12
C LEU A 150 -25.88 7.79 9.69
N GLN A 151 -26.50 7.08 10.65
CA GLN A 151 -27.59 6.16 10.35
C GLN A 151 -28.82 6.85 9.77
N GLY A 152 -29.16 8.03 10.28
CA GLY A 152 -30.23 8.86 9.75
C GLY A 152 -30.00 9.35 8.33
N GLU A 153 -28.75 9.42 7.91
CA GLU A 153 -28.29 9.75 6.55
C GLU A 153 -28.20 8.53 5.63
N GLY A 154 -28.46 7.32 6.16
CA GLY A 154 -28.48 6.08 5.39
C GLY A 154 -27.17 5.27 5.40
N TYR A 155 -26.14 5.73 6.12
CA TYR A 155 -24.89 4.97 6.21
C TYR A 155 -25.04 3.71 7.08
N PRO A 156 -24.46 2.57 6.69
CA PRO A 156 -24.36 1.40 7.56
C PRO A 156 -23.30 1.66 8.63
N VAL A 157 -23.73 1.71 9.89
CA VAL A 157 -22.87 2.05 11.02
C VAL A 157 -22.89 0.94 12.06
N VAL A 158 -21.73 0.41 12.41
CA VAL A 158 -21.51 -0.40 13.60
C VAL A 158 -20.89 0.48 14.68
N ARG A 159 -21.55 0.54 15.84
CA ARG A 159 -21.05 1.29 17.00
C ARG A 159 -20.56 0.33 18.09
N ARG A 160 -19.36 0.61 18.61
CA ARG A 160 -18.78 -0.08 19.75
C ARG A 160 -18.24 0.91 20.76
N TRP A 161 -18.83 0.99 21.92
CA TRP A 161 -18.48 1.87 23.02
C TRP A 161 -18.13 3.31 22.58
N ARG A 162 -16.87 3.60 22.25
CA ARG A 162 -16.36 4.93 21.82
C ARG A 162 -15.87 4.97 20.38
N PHE A 163 -16.10 3.92 19.58
CA PHE A 163 -15.76 3.98 18.18
C PHE A 163 -16.89 3.52 17.27
N LEU A 164 -16.86 4.03 16.05
CA LEU A 164 -17.79 3.70 14.98
C LEU A 164 -17.00 3.11 13.81
N ILE A 165 -17.67 2.22 13.11
CA ILE A 165 -17.27 1.74 11.80
C ILE A 165 -18.39 2.10 10.83
N VAL A 166 -18.07 2.82 9.78
CA VAL A 166 -19.03 3.30 8.78
C VAL A 166 -18.62 2.74 7.43
N GLY A 167 -19.45 1.91 6.79
CA GLY A 167 -19.13 1.28 5.52
C GLY A 167 -19.02 2.29 4.37
N ALA A 168 -18.19 1.95 3.40
CA ALA A 168 -18.05 2.63 2.11
C ALA A 168 -17.80 1.59 1.02
N ASN A 169 -18.13 1.89 -0.24
CA ASN A 169 -18.08 0.90 -1.31
C ASN A 169 -16.70 0.79 -1.98
N ASN A 170 -15.93 1.87 -1.97
CA ASN A 170 -14.58 1.98 -2.51
C ASN A 170 -13.70 2.85 -1.60
N ASP A 171 -12.40 2.94 -1.90
CA ASP A 171 -11.44 3.72 -1.12
C ASP A 171 -11.75 5.21 -1.12
N ASP A 172 -12.06 5.79 -2.27
CA ASP A 172 -12.36 7.22 -2.40
C ASP A 172 -13.60 7.63 -1.60
N ASP A 173 -14.66 6.83 -1.64
CA ASP A 173 -15.85 7.03 -0.80
C ASP A 173 -15.49 6.97 0.68
N ALA A 174 -14.63 6.03 1.09
CA ALA A 174 -14.17 5.93 2.48
C ALA A 174 -13.34 7.15 2.90
N GLN A 175 -12.46 7.65 2.03
CA GLN A 175 -11.65 8.84 2.28
C GLN A 175 -12.52 10.10 2.36
N LEU A 176 -13.44 10.32 1.42
CA LEU A 176 -14.38 11.44 1.43
C LEU A 176 -15.28 11.42 2.68
N LEU A 177 -15.76 10.23 3.04
CA LEU A 177 -16.55 10.04 4.25
C LEU A 177 -15.73 10.33 5.51
N ALA A 178 -14.50 9.83 5.58
CA ALA A 178 -13.59 10.09 6.70
C ALA A 178 -13.26 11.58 6.83
N GLU A 179 -13.01 12.29 5.71
CA GLU A 179 -12.76 13.73 5.71
C GLU A 179 -13.98 14.51 6.20
N ARG A 180 -15.17 14.19 5.71
CA ARG A 180 -16.42 14.77 6.17
C ARG A 180 -16.64 14.52 7.66
N ILE A 181 -16.49 13.27 8.12
CA ILE A 181 -16.68 12.93 9.54
C ILE A 181 -15.67 13.69 10.40
N ARG A 182 -14.43 13.86 9.95
CA ARG A 182 -13.36 14.60 10.67
C ARG A 182 -13.75 16.07 10.90
N GLN A 183 -14.47 16.67 9.95
CA GLN A 183 -14.96 18.06 10.10
C GLN A 183 -16.15 18.17 11.07
N GLU A 184 -16.94 17.12 11.22
CA GLU A 184 -18.16 17.09 12.03
C GLU A 184 -17.97 16.48 13.43
N ALA A 185 -16.93 15.69 13.60
CA ALA A 185 -16.66 14.98 14.85
C ALA A 185 -16.16 15.95 15.94
N PRO A 186 -16.45 15.66 17.22
CA PRO A 186 -15.93 16.44 18.34
C PRO A 186 -14.39 16.52 18.34
N PRO A 187 -13.81 17.61 18.89
CA PRO A 187 -12.36 17.72 19.06
C PRO A 187 -11.78 16.51 19.80
N GLY A 188 -10.59 16.05 19.38
CA GLY A 188 -9.93 14.87 19.93
C GLY A 188 -10.34 13.54 19.28
N SER A 189 -11.31 13.56 18.35
CA SER A 189 -11.67 12.38 17.57
C SER A 189 -10.59 12.05 16.55
N GLN A 190 -10.39 10.73 16.30
CA GLN A 190 -9.51 10.23 15.24
C GLN A 190 -10.35 9.55 14.18
N VAL A 191 -10.08 9.81 12.90
CA VAL A 191 -10.85 9.26 11.78
C VAL A 191 -9.91 8.74 10.71
N TYR A 192 -10.10 7.49 10.31
CA TYR A 192 -9.30 6.77 9.33
C TYR A 192 -10.18 6.20 8.23
N ALA A 193 -9.72 6.21 6.99
CA ALA A 193 -10.23 5.37 5.91
C ALA A 193 -9.34 4.12 5.82
N GLU A 194 -9.94 2.95 5.73
CA GLU A 194 -9.21 1.68 5.71
C GLU A 194 -10.06 0.57 5.05
N PRO A 195 -9.46 -0.53 4.54
CA PRO A 195 -10.21 -1.70 4.11
C PRO A 195 -11.11 -2.23 5.24
N ALA A 196 -12.31 -2.71 4.90
CA ALA A 196 -13.28 -3.14 5.90
C ALA A 196 -12.83 -4.41 6.63
N ASP A 197 -12.77 -4.34 7.96
CA ASP A 197 -12.53 -5.48 8.86
C ASP A 197 -13.84 -6.07 9.43
N VAL A 198 -14.97 -5.41 9.17
CA VAL A 198 -16.32 -5.81 9.61
C VAL A 198 -17.25 -5.86 8.42
N ARG A 199 -18.07 -6.91 8.34
CA ARG A 199 -19.10 -7.01 7.30
C ARG A 199 -20.20 -6.00 7.55
N LEU A 200 -20.28 -4.99 6.70
CA LEU A 200 -21.34 -4.01 6.63
C LEU A 200 -22.06 -4.14 5.28
N PRO A 201 -23.39 -3.90 5.19
CA PRO A 201 -24.06 -3.87 3.89
C PRO A 201 -23.42 -2.82 2.98
N TYR A 202 -23.34 -3.10 1.67
CA TYR A 202 -22.93 -2.08 0.71
C TYR A 202 -23.97 -0.95 0.67
N ILE A 203 -23.51 0.24 0.26
CA ILE A 203 -24.39 1.43 0.16
C ILE A 203 -24.92 1.50 -1.26
N ALA A 204 -26.24 1.39 -1.40
CA ALA A 204 -26.94 1.68 -2.67
C ALA A 204 -27.28 3.17 -2.70
N PHE A 205 -26.62 3.94 -3.54
CA PHE A 205 -26.95 5.31 -3.83
C PHE A 205 -27.88 5.41 -5.03
#